data_b3044feadeef9b384d7255e6d834d276
#
_entry.id   b3044feadeef9b384d7255e6d834d276
#
_cell.length_a   1.000
_cell.length_b   1.000
_cell.length_c   1.000
_cell.angle_alpha   90.00
_cell.angle_beta   90.00
_cell.angle_gamma   90.00
#
_symmetry.space_group_name_H-M   'P 1'
#
loop_
_entity.id
_entity.type
_entity.pdbx_description
1 polymer ?
#
loop_
_entity_poly.entity_id
_entity_poly.type
_entity_poly.pdbx_seq_one_letter_code
_entity_poly.pdbx_strand_id
1 'polypeptide(L)'
;MLAFLLKISYFCPLYNKNKRPFHYNMQEQETQIYGIRALIEALKAGKTIDKVFLQKGLQGGLYKELMPLLQAAQVPVQYVPVEKLNRLTKKNHQGVVANLSPVDYHNFEDLVISVTESGATPLFLVLDHLSDVRNFGAIIRTAECTGVSGIIIPKRGSVSITADTVKTSAGAVFRVPICKVENLVDAVYYLQGSGIRVVAATEKTSQLLYTEDFTVPTAIVMGAEDVGVSPAILKVVDSKTKLPMVGDISSLNVSVACAVFLYEALKQRL
;
A
#
# COMPACT_ATOMS: atom_id res chain seq x y z
N MET A 1 -8.52 -36.09 19.65
CA MET A 1 -8.80 -35.65 18.29
C MET A 1 -7.71 -34.63 17.95
N LEU A 2 -6.58 -35.09 17.38
CA LEU A 2 -5.36 -34.32 17.14
C LEU A 2 -5.55 -33.42 15.90
N ALA A 3 -5.34 -32.11 16.07
CA ALA A 3 -5.28 -31.17 14.97
C ALA A 3 -3.94 -31.33 14.23
N PHE A 4 -3.98 -31.81 13.01
CA PHE A 4 -2.85 -31.85 12.09
C PHE A 4 -2.51 -30.46 11.62
N LEU A 5 -1.51 -29.82 12.23
CA LEU A 5 -0.84 -28.63 11.68
C LEU A 5 0.19 -29.13 10.67
N LEU A 6 -0.19 -29.11 9.39
CA LEU A 6 0.75 -29.25 8.27
C LEU A 6 1.67 -28.02 8.26
N LYS A 7 2.88 -28.18 8.81
CA LYS A 7 4.01 -27.28 8.53
C LYS A 7 4.49 -27.55 7.12
N ILE A 8 3.95 -26.81 6.15
CA ILE A 8 4.53 -26.73 4.81
C ILE A 8 5.70 -25.74 4.90
N SER A 9 6.91 -26.25 5.10
CA SER A 9 8.13 -25.44 4.99
C SER A 9 8.57 -25.45 3.53
N TYR A 10 8.16 -24.43 2.78
CA TYR A 10 8.72 -24.19 1.45
C TYR A 10 10.06 -23.47 1.60
N PHE A 11 11.07 -24.06 1.00
CA PHE A 11 12.43 -23.56 0.94
C PHE A 11 12.49 -22.47 -0.13
N CYS A 12 12.47 -21.19 0.26
CA CYS A 12 12.81 -20.08 -0.62
C CYS A 12 14.33 -19.86 -0.54
N PRO A 13 15.10 -19.95 -1.64
CA PRO A 13 16.55 -19.77 -1.62
C PRO A 13 17.01 -18.40 -1.14
N LEU A 14 16.13 -17.41 -1.13
CA LEU A 14 16.41 -16.02 -0.70
C LEU A 14 16.06 -15.76 0.78
N TYR A 15 15.61 -16.78 1.53
CA TYR A 15 15.28 -16.60 2.94
C TYR A 15 16.54 -16.67 3.80
N ASN A 16 17.07 -15.52 4.19
CA ASN A 16 18.15 -15.43 5.15
C ASN A 16 17.64 -15.75 6.57
N LYS A 17 17.90 -16.98 7.05
CA LYS A 17 17.50 -17.50 8.37
C LYS A 17 18.08 -16.72 9.57
N ASN A 18 18.97 -15.76 9.37
CA ASN A 18 19.65 -15.02 10.45
C ASN A 18 18.96 -13.71 10.84
N LYS A 19 17.81 -13.37 10.26
CA LYS A 19 17.00 -12.25 10.79
C LYS A 19 16.27 -12.71 12.04
N ARG A 20 16.68 -12.20 13.21
CA ARG A 20 16.01 -12.42 14.50
C ARG A 20 14.51 -12.13 14.38
N PRO A 21 13.63 -12.89 15.06
CA PRO A 21 12.21 -12.59 15.09
C PRO A 21 12.02 -11.16 15.65
N PHE A 22 11.41 -10.32 14.87
CA PHE A 22 11.09 -8.95 15.25
C PHE A 22 9.97 -9.03 16.30
N HIS A 23 10.34 -8.93 17.58
CA HIS A 23 9.37 -8.77 18.67
C HIS A 23 8.95 -7.29 18.67
N TYR A 24 7.86 -7.01 17.96
CA TYR A 24 7.21 -5.71 18.05
C TYR A 24 6.46 -5.64 19.39
N ASN A 25 7.04 -4.93 20.35
CA ASN A 25 6.34 -4.57 21.57
C ASN A 25 5.27 -3.53 21.18
N MET A 26 4.02 -3.94 21.10
CA MET A 26 2.86 -3.07 20.95
C MET A 26 2.63 -2.32 22.27
N GLN A 27 3.54 -1.44 22.68
CA GLN A 27 3.14 -0.31 23.48
C GLN A 27 2.22 0.55 22.57
N GLU A 28 1.10 1.01 23.11
CA GLU A 28 0.20 1.95 22.43
C GLU A 28 1.00 3.16 21.96
N GLN A 29 1.62 3.06 20.78
CA GLN A 29 2.21 4.23 20.16
C GLN A 29 1.05 5.13 19.78
N GLU A 30 1.05 6.35 20.27
CA GLU A 30 0.11 7.37 19.84
C GLU A 30 0.16 7.45 18.32
N THR A 31 -0.85 6.90 17.66
CA THR A 31 -0.96 6.90 16.18
C THR A 31 -1.38 8.26 15.66
N GLN A 32 -1.62 9.22 16.56
CA GLN A 32 -2.05 10.58 16.24
C GLN A 32 -1.26 11.62 17.02
N ILE A 33 -0.89 12.68 16.32
CA ILE A 33 -0.36 13.92 16.87
C ILE A 33 -1.44 14.98 16.77
N TYR A 34 -1.61 15.76 17.85
CA TYR A 34 -2.50 16.91 17.89
C TYR A 34 -1.76 18.14 18.40
N GLY A 35 -2.13 19.27 17.84
CA GLY A 35 -1.47 20.55 18.10
C GLY A 35 -0.34 20.85 17.13
N ILE A 36 -0.29 22.13 16.75
CA ILE A 36 0.59 22.59 15.67
C ILE A 36 2.09 22.47 16.02
N ARG A 37 2.47 22.76 17.27
CA ARG A 37 3.86 22.62 17.73
C ARG A 37 4.31 21.17 17.75
N ALA A 38 3.48 20.26 18.25
CA ALA A 38 3.80 18.84 18.29
C ALA A 38 4.04 18.27 16.90
N LEU A 39 3.26 18.72 15.91
CA LEU A 39 3.44 18.31 14.50
C LEU A 39 4.74 18.87 13.92
N ILE A 40 5.08 20.14 14.19
CA ILE A 40 6.35 20.74 13.75
C ILE A 40 7.54 19.93 14.30
N GLU A 41 7.54 19.62 15.59
CA GLU A 41 8.62 18.86 16.22
C GLU A 41 8.70 17.42 15.68
N ALA A 42 7.56 16.78 15.42
CA ALA A 42 7.54 15.45 14.81
C ALA A 42 8.14 15.45 13.40
N LEU A 43 7.83 16.46 12.57
CA LEU A 43 8.41 16.60 11.23
C LEU A 43 9.93 16.87 11.30
N LYS A 44 10.37 17.74 12.22
CA LYS A 44 11.80 18.01 12.45
C LYS A 44 12.54 16.76 12.96
N ALA A 45 11.88 15.92 13.73
CA ALA A 45 12.42 14.64 14.21
C ALA A 45 12.38 13.51 13.18
N GLY A 46 11.98 13.79 11.92
CA GLY A 46 11.92 12.80 10.84
C GLY A 46 10.84 11.74 11.01
N LYS A 47 9.78 12.02 11.79
CA LYS A 47 8.67 11.08 11.93
C LYS A 47 7.85 11.00 10.63
N THR A 48 7.52 9.79 10.20
CA THR A 48 6.70 9.55 9.02
C THR A 48 5.24 9.90 9.31
N ILE A 49 4.77 11.00 8.71
CA ILE A 49 3.39 11.48 8.81
C ILE A 49 2.61 10.94 7.63
N ASP A 50 1.54 10.19 7.91
CA ASP A 50 0.69 9.61 6.86
C ASP A 50 -0.26 10.64 6.25
N LYS A 51 -0.91 11.46 7.10
CA LYS A 51 -1.87 12.48 6.69
C LYS A 51 -2.05 13.55 7.77
N VAL A 52 -2.26 14.79 7.33
CA VAL A 52 -2.56 15.92 8.21
C VAL A 52 -3.95 16.50 7.91
N PHE A 53 -4.73 16.72 8.96
CA PHE A 53 -5.99 17.46 8.93
C PHE A 53 -5.76 18.85 9.51
N LEU A 54 -5.99 19.88 8.72
CA LEU A 54 -5.90 21.29 9.12
C LEU A 54 -7.28 21.92 9.15
N GLN A 55 -7.53 22.73 10.17
CA GLN A 55 -8.73 23.53 10.24
C GLN A 55 -8.75 24.54 9.09
N LYS A 56 -9.90 24.67 8.41
CA LYS A 56 -10.12 25.72 7.41
C LYS A 56 -9.97 27.10 8.05
N GLY A 57 -9.18 27.97 7.41
CA GLY A 57 -8.94 29.34 7.90
C GLY A 57 -7.92 29.42 9.05
N LEU A 58 -7.19 28.37 9.36
CA LEU A 58 -6.10 28.41 10.35
C LEU A 58 -5.01 29.39 9.88
N GLN A 59 -4.59 30.31 10.77
CA GLN A 59 -3.59 31.33 10.51
C GLN A 59 -2.65 31.48 11.71
N GLY A 60 -1.57 32.24 11.56
CA GLY A 60 -0.64 32.57 12.62
C GLY A 60 0.81 32.19 12.33
N GLY A 61 1.73 32.55 13.24
CA GLY A 61 3.16 32.32 13.04
C GLY A 61 3.52 30.83 12.92
N LEU A 62 2.95 29.97 13.77
CA LEU A 62 3.19 28.53 13.74
C LEU A 62 2.64 27.88 12.46
N TYR A 63 1.52 28.38 11.92
CA TYR A 63 1.00 27.90 10.63
C TYR A 63 1.98 28.22 9.48
N LYS A 64 2.57 29.44 9.48
CA LYS A 64 3.59 29.82 8.49
C LYS A 64 4.87 28.97 8.62
N GLU A 65 5.24 28.54 9.81
CA GLU A 65 6.37 27.61 10.04
C GLU A 65 6.03 26.18 9.58
N LEU A 66 4.80 25.71 9.86
CA LEU A 66 4.38 24.35 9.55
C LEU A 66 4.29 24.06 8.05
N MET A 67 3.75 25.00 7.26
CA MET A 67 3.44 24.76 5.85
C MET A 67 4.66 24.37 4.98
N PRO A 68 5.82 25.04 5.09
CA PRO A 68 7.02 24.64 4.37
C PRO A 68 7.51 23.23 4.75
N LEU A 69 7.40 22.85 6.04
CA LEU A 69 7.81 21.52 6.51
C LEU A 69 6.91 20.43 5.93
N LEU A 70 5.59 20.66 5.89
CA LEU A 70 4.65 19.72 5.27
C LEU A 70 4.89 19.56 3.77
N GLN A 71 5.21 20.68 3.09
CA GLN A 71 5.53 20.67 1.67
C GLN A 71 6.85 19.94 1.39
N ALA A 72 7.90 20.22 2.15
CA ALA A 72 9.19 19.53 2.01
C ALA A 72 9.07 18.02 2.28
N ALA A 73 8.28 17.62 3.28
CA ALA A 73 8.00 16.23 3.59
C ALA A 73 6.93 15.58 2.67
N GLN A 74 6.37 16.33 1.72
CA GLN A 74 5.31 15.90 0.80
C GLN A 74 4.11 15.23 1.50
N VAL A 75 3.76 15.68 2.71
CA VAL A 75 2.68 15.11 3.50
C VAL A 75 1.31 15.52 2.94
N PRO A 76 0.38 14.57 2.70
CA PRO A 76 -0.97 14.89 2.28
C PRO A 76 -1.71 15.72 3.33
N VAL A 77 -2.18 16.92 2.93
CA VAL A 77 -2.92 17.83 3.80
C VAL A 77 -4.38 17.90 3.38
N GLN A 78 -5.30 17.75 4.33
CA GLN A 78 -6.73 17.92 4.13
C GLN A 78 -7.27 19.05 4.99
N TYR A 79 -7.81 20.09 4.36
CA TYR A 79 -8.50 21.18 5.07
C TYR A 79 -9.93 20.78 5.43
N VAL A 80 -10.25 20.86 6.72
CA VAL A 80 -11.53 20.38 7.27
C VAL A 80 -12.17 21.39 8.21
N PRO A 81 -13.50 21.36 8.41
CA PRO A 81 -14.16 22.10 9.49
C PRO A 81 -13.69 21.64 10.87
N VAL A 82 -13.77 22.51 11.87
CA VAL A 82 -13.33 22.19 13.25
C VAL A 82 -14.10 21.03 13.85
N GLU A 83 -15.38 20.87 13.49
CA GLU A 83 -16.23 19.77 13.93
C GLU A 83 -15.67 18.41 13.53
N LYS A 84 -15.01 18.31 12.37
CA LYS A 84 -14.34 17.08 11.95
C LYS A 84 -13.12 16.78 12.81
N LEU A 85 -12.32 17.79 13.17
CA LEU A 85 -11.19 17.63 14.09
C LEU A 85 -11.67 17.18 15.49
N ASN A 86 -12.75 17.77 15.99
CA ASN A 86 -13.38 17.41 17.27
C ASN A 86 -13.91 15.95 17.30
N ARG A 87 -14.21 15.38 16.13
CA ARG A 87 -14.59 13.95 15.99
C ARG A 87 -13.37 13.04 15.94
N LEU A 88 -12.25 13.51 15.39
CA LEU A 88 -11.01 12.74 15.30
C LEU A 88 -10.32 12.61 16.65
N THR A 89 -10.39 13.64 17.49
CA THR A 89 -9.80 13.63 18.84
C THR A 89 -10.58 14.49 19.81
N LYS A 90 -10.60 14.10 21.07
CA LYS A 90 -11.12 14.90 22.19
C LYS A 90 -10.04 15.76 22.87
N LYS A 91 -8.79 15.58 22.48
CA LYS A 91 -7.65 16.34 23.01
C LYS A 91 -7.58 17.73 22.35
N ASN A 92 -6.84 18.66 22.98
CA ASN A 92 -6.66 20.01 22.46
C ASN A 92 -5.83 19.98 21.16
N HIS A 93 -6.49 19.96 20.03
CA HIS A 93 -5.86 19.85 18.72
C HIS A 93 -5.38 21.18 18.11
N GLN A 94 -5.79 22.32 18.63
CA GLN A 94 -5.37 23.65 18.15
C GLN A 94 -5.49 23.82 16.63
N GLY A 95 -6.51 23.23 16.02
CA GLY A 95 -6.73 23.26 14.56
C GLY A 95 -5.91 22.25 13.74
N VAL A 96 -5.17 21.35 14.38
CA VAL A 96 -4.28 20.38 13.70
C VAL A 96 -4.40 18.98 14.31
N VAL A 97 -4.63 17.99 13.47
CA VAL A 97 -4.53 16.55 13.80
C VAL A 97 -3.73 15.88 12.70
N ALA A 98 -2.73 15.08 13.06
CA ALA A 98 -1.93 14.30 12.12
C ALA A 98 -1.95 12.82 12.48
N ASN A 99 -2.02 11.95 11.48
CA ASN A 99 -1.84 10.53 11.64
C ASN A 99 -0.38 10.17 11.38
N LEU A 100 0.24 9.44 12.31
CA LEU A 100 1.57 8.85 12.14
C LEU A 100 1.45 7.55 11.36
N SER A 101 2.40 7.29 10.48
CA SER A 101 2.57 5.96 9.88
C SER A 101 3.42 5.09 10.81
N PRO A 102 3.03 3.83 11.07
CA PRO A 102 3.87 2.89 11.81
C PRO A 102 5.05 2.35 10.99
N VAL A 103 5.10 2.66 9.69
CA VAL A 103 6.16 2.24 8.75
C VAL A 103 6.65 3.44 7.95
N ASP A 104 7.90 3.35 7.49
CA ASP A 104 8.44 4.29 6.51
C ASP A 104 8.03 3.86 5.10
N TYR A 105 7.76 4.85 4.23
CA TYR A 105 7.50 4.60 2.82
C TYR A 105 8.81 4.65 2.05
N HIS A 106 8.96 3.72 1.12
CA HIS A 106 10.10 3.67 0.22
C HIS A 106 9.94 4.64 -0.95
N ASN A 107 11.07 5.15 -1.46
CA ASN A 107 11.07 5.85 -2.75
C ASN A 107 10.76 4.83 -3.84
N PHE A 108 9.86 5.21 -4.76
CA PHE A 108 9.35 4.30 -5.77
C PHE A 108 10.41 3.96 -6.82
N GLU A 109 11.08 4.99 -7.33
CA GLU A 109 12.10 4.87 -8.38
C GLU A 109 13.31 4.08 -7.88
N ASP A 110 13.79 4.40 -6.67
CA ASP A 110 14.92 3.69 -6.04
C ASP A 110 14.60 2.21 -5.81
N LEU A 111 13.36 1.91 -5.40
CA LEU A 111 12.93 0.52 -5.19
C LEU A 111 12.90 -0.26 -6.51
N VAL A 112 12.32 0.33 -7.58
CA VAL A 112 12.27 -0.31 -8.89
C VAL A 112 13.67 -0.58 -9.42
N ILE A 113 14.58 0.39 -9.35
CA ILE A 113 15.98 0.24 -9.76
C ILE A 113 16.65 -0.89 -8.97
N SER A 114 16.58 -0.83 -7.64
CA SER A 114 17.22 -1.83 -6.76
C SER A 114 16.72 -3.25 -7.03
N VAL A 115 15.42 -3.43 -7.29
CA VAL A 115 14.85 -4.75 -7.56
C VAL A 115 15.25 -5.24 -8.95
N THR A 116 15.22 -4.39 -9.98
CA THR A 116 15.62 -4.77 -11.34
C THR A 116 17.10 -5.11 -11.44
N GLU A 117 17.96 -4.40 -10.72
CA GLU A 117 19.42 -4.65 -10.67
C GLU A 117 19.79 -5.88 -9.84
N SER A 118 18.91 -6.38 -8.98
CA SER A 118 19.17 -7.56 -8.13
C SER A 118 19.28 -8.87 -8.89
N GLY A 119 18.87 -8.92 -10.16
CA GLY A 119 18.80 -10.12 -10.99
C GLY A 119 17.58 -11.02 -10.68
N ALA A 120 16.73 -10.64 -9.73
CA ALA A 120 15.46 -11.33 -9.47
C ALA A 120 14.41 -10.91 -10.52
N THR A 121 13.42 -11.76 -10.78
CA THR A 121 12.26 -11.39 -11.60
C THR A 121 11.27 -10.58 -10.76
N PRO A 122 11.12 -9.25 -10.98
CA PRO A 122 10.26 -8.42 -10.15
C PRO A 122 8.80 -8.85 -10.19
N LEU A 123 8.13 -8.75 -9.03
CA LEU A 123 6.67 -8.80 -8.92
C LEU A 123 6.20 -7.61 -8.08
N PHE A 124 5.62 -6.62 -8.73
CA PHE A 124 5.03 -5.47 -8.05
C PHE A 124 3.51 -5.59 -7.96
N LEU A 125 2.94 -4.93 -6.97
CA LEU A 125 1.50 -4.81 -6.80
C LEU A 125 1.10 -3.34 -6.76
N VAL A 126 0.24 -2.91 -7.67
CA VAL A 126 -0.31 -1.55 -7.73
C VAL A 126 -1.75 -1.58 -7.25
N LEU A 127 -2.07 -0.79 -6.23
CA LEU A 127 -3.41 -0.74 -5.65
C LEU A 127 -4.08 0.59 -5.98
N ASP A 128 -5.07 0.53 -6.85
CA ASP A 128 -5.79 1.69 -7.35
C ASP A 128 -7.00 2.00 -6.46
N HIS A 129 -6.91 3.08 -5.66
CA HIS A 129 -8.00 3.62 -4.82
C HIS A 129 -8.58 2.64 -3.77
N LEU A 130 -7.78 1.67 -3.30
CA LEU A 130 -8.21 0.79 -2.21
C LEU A 130 -8.41 1.60 -0.93
N SER A 131 -9.60 1.50 -0.32
CA SER A 131 -10.00 2.31 0.85
C SER A 131 -10.22 1.49 2.14
N ASP A 132 -10.43 0.17 2.03
CA ASP A 132 -10.67 -0.68 3.19
C ASP A 132 -9.35 -1.17 3.82
N VAL A 133 -9.17 -0.87 5.13
CA VAL A 133 -7.96 -1.22 5.90
C VAL A 133 -7.79 -2.73 6.06
N ARG A 134 -8.89 -3.48 6.16
CA ARG A 134 -8.82 -4.93 6.37
C ARG A 134 -8.39 -5.63 5.08
N ASN A 135 -8.97 -5.23 3.94
CA ASN A 135 -8.55 -5.71 2.64
C ASN A 135 -7.09 -5.37 2.36
N PHE A 136 -6.68 -4.14 2.66
CA PHE A 136 -5.29 -3.73 2.50
C PHE A 136 -4.33 -4.59 3.35
N GLY A 137 -4.64 -4.81 4.63
CA GLY A 137 -3.83 -5.67 5.48
C GLY A 137 -3.77 -7.14 5.00
N ALA A 138 -4.89 -7.69 4.53
CA ALA A 138 -4.92 -9.05 3.96
C ALA A 138 -4.10 -9.15 2.67
N ILE A 139 -4.16 -8.13 1.80
CA ILE A 139 -3.35 -8.04 0.59
C ILE A 139 -1.86 -7.98 0.92
N ILE A 140 -1.44 -7.12 1.86
CA ILE A 140 -0.03 -7.03 2.30
C ILE A 140 0.47 -8.38 2.83
N ARG A 141 -0.35 -9.09 3.61
CA ARG A 141 -0.01 -10.41 4.11
C ARG A 141 0.21 -11.42 2.99
N THR A 142 -0.67 -11.44 2.00
CA THR A 142 -0.53 -12.31 0.83
C THR A 142 0.69 -11.91 -0.01
N ALA A 143 0.93 -10.62 -0.20
CA ALA A 143 2.07 -10.10 -0.93
C ALA A 143 3.41 -10.55 -0.31
N GLU A 144 3.51 -10.54 1.02
CA GLU A 144 4.70 -11.07 1.71
C GLU A 144 4.87 -12.56 1.48
N CYS A 145 3.78 -13.34 1.59
CA CYS A 145 3.82 -14.79 1.39
C CYS A 145 4.18 -15.20 -0.05
N THR A 146 3.91 -14.35 -1.04
CA THR A 146 4.14 -14.62 -2.47
C THR A 146 5.39 -13.95 -3.03
N GLY A 147 6.17 -13.26 -2.17
CA GLY A 147 7.43 -12.64 -2.57
C GLY A 147 7.27 -11.39 -3.44
N VAL A 148 6.19 -10.61 -3.25
CA VAL A 148 6.01 -9.32 -3.92
C VAL A 148 7.15 -8.38 -3.55
N SER A 149 7.79 -7.80 -4.58
CA SER A 149 8.95 -6.92 -4.44
C SER A 149 8.61 -5.55 -3.85
N GLY A 150 7.37 -5.10 -4.05
CA GLY A 150 6.86 -3.85 -3.49
C GLY A 150 5.41 -3.59 -3.84
N ILE A 151 4.74 -2.80 -2.99
CA ILE A 151 3.35 -2.35 -3.16
C ILE A 151 3.36 -0.86 -3.45
N ILE A 152 2.68 -0.46 -4.52
CA ILE A 152 2.57 0.93 -4.98
C ILE A 152 1.13 1.40 -4.73
N ILE A 153 0.97 2.50 -3.98
CA ILE A 153 -0.33 3.11 -3.66
C ILE A 153 -0.30 4.61 -3.99
N PRO A 154 -1.45 5.23 -4.31
CA PRO A 154 -1.48 6.66 -4.50
C PRO A 154 -1.37 7.40 -3.16
N LYS A 155 -0.75 8.60 -3.15
CA LYS A 155 -0.69 9.48 -1.96
C LYS A 155 -2.07 9.97 -1.53
N ARG A 156 -3.01 10.08 -2.48
CA ARG A 156 -4.39 10.54 -2.23
C ARG A 156 -5.38 9.46 -2.65
N GLY A 157 -6.46 9.30 -1.87
CA GLY A 157 -7.50 8.32 -2.17
C GLY A 157 -7.14 6.88 -1.84
N SER A 158 -6.04 6.63 -1.14
CA SER A 158 -5.68 5.32 -0.59
C SER A 158 -5.91 5.23 0.90
N VAL A 159 -5.92 4.02 1.41
CA VAL A 159 -5.98 3.70 2.83
C VAL A 159 -4.70 4.12 3.54
N SER A 160 -4.84 4.61 4.77
CA SER A 160 -3.71 4.88 5.67
C SER A 160 -3.22 3.60 6.34
N ILE A 161 -1.90 3.49 6.53
CA ILE A 161 -1.33 2.42 7.34
C ILE A 161 -1.53 2.77 8.82
N THR A 162 -2.26 1.93 9.52
CA THR A 162 -2.64 2.11 10.94
C THR A 162 -2.31 0.87 11.75
N ALA A 163 -2.54 0.91 13.06
CA ALA A 163 -2.44 -0.27 13.93
C ALA A 163 -3.33 -1.43 13.45
N ASP A 164 -4.50 -1.13 12.87
CA ASP A 164 -5.37 -2.15 12.27
C ASP A 164 -4.73 -2.80 11.05
N THR A 165 -4.00 -2.04 10.21
CA THR A 165 -3.23 -2.59 9.10
C THR A 165 -2.12 -3.53 9.61
N VAL A 166 -1.41 -3.13 10.67
CA VAL A 166 -0.39 -4.00 11.30
C VAL A 166 -1.00 -5.31 11.77
N LYS A 167 -2.15 -5.23 12.46
CA LYS A 167 -2.86 -6.40 12.97
C LYS A 167 -3.38 -7.30 11.85
N THR A 168 -4.06 -6.74 10.85
CA THR A 168 -4.68 -7.51 9.75
C THR A 168 -3.64 -8.11 8.81
N SER A 169 -2.50 -7.44 8.61
CA SER A 169 -1.36 -8.00 7.87
C SER A 169 -0.52 -9.00 8.67
N ALA A 170 -0.86 -9.26 9.95
CA ALA A 170 -0.04 -10.09 10.86
C ALA A 170 1.44 -9.64 10.90
N GLY A 171 1.69 -8.32 10.79
CA GLY A 171 3.03 -7.73 10.80
C GLY A 171 3.77 -7.77 9.46
N ALA A 172 3.19 -8.32 8.40
CA ALA A 172 3.79 -8.34 7.06
C ALA A 172 4.07 -6.92 6.53
N VAL A 173 3.32 -5.91 6.98
CA VAL A 173 3.52 -4.50 6.63
C VAL A 173 4.92 -3.96 6.96
N PHE A 174 5.65 -4.59 7.90
CA PHE A 174 7.04 -4.24 8.22
C PHE A 174 8.07 -4.93 7.33
N ARG A 175 7.66 -5.79 6.41
CA ARG A 175 8.55 -6.60 5.57
C ARG A 175 8.42 -6.29 4.09
N VAL A 176 7.20 -5.97 3.64
CA VAL A 176 6.95 -5.63 2.23
C VAL A 176 7.18 -4.13 2.03
N PRO A 177 8.07 -3.72 1.11
CA PRO A 177 8.24 -2.31 0.77
C PRO A 177 6.94 -1.70 0.24
N ILE A 178 6.56 -0.53 0.77
CA ILE A 178 5.37 0.20 0.31
C ILE A 178 5.80 1.58 -0.16
N CYS A 179 5.43 1.92 -1.40
CA CYS A 179 5.70 3.20 -2.02
C CYS A 179 4.42 4.02 -2.19
N LYS A 180 4.52 5.32 -1.96
CA LYS A 180 3.44 6.28 -2.25
C LYS A 180 3.82 7.14 -3.45
N VAL A 181 2.97 7.17 -4.47
CA VAL A 181 3.17 7.96 -5.69
C VAL A 181 2.09 9.03 -5.84
N GLU A 182 2.41 10.15 -6.51
CA GLU A 182 1.43 11.21 -6.77
C GLU A 182 0.36 10.75 -7.78
N ASN A 183 0.79 10.02 -8.81
CA ASN A 183 -0.04 9.58 -9.91
C ASN A 183 0.29 8.13 -10.29
N LEU A 184 -0.71 7.26 -10.26
CA LEU A 184 -0.52 5.85 -10.62
C LEU A 184 -0.29 5.63 -12.13
N VAL A 185 -0.80 6.51 -13.01
CA VAL A 185 -0.56 6.41 -14.45
C VAL A 185 0.91 6.65 -14.76
N ASP A 186 1.53 7.65 -14.11
CA ASP A 186 2.96 7.94 -14.25
C ASP A 186 3.81 6.77 -13.71
N ALA A 187 3.38 6.17 -12.60
CA ALA A 187 4.03 4.97 -12.06
C ALA A 187 3.93 3.77 -13.03
N VAL A 188 2.80 3.58 -13.71
CA VAL A 188 2.64 2.56 -14.74
C VAL A 188 3.63 2.79 -15.88
N TYR A 189 3.73 4.01 -16.41
CA TYR A 189 4.70 4.31 -17.46
C TYR A 189 6.16 4.11 -17.00
N TYR A 190 6.47 4.45 -15.75
CA TYR A 190 7.81 4.21 -15.21
C TYR A 190 8.14 2.72 -15.10
N LEU A 191 7.19 1.90 -14.63
CA LEU A 191 7.34 0.44 -14.58
C LEU A 191 7.57 -0.14 -15.98
N GLN A 192 6.77 0.26 -16.97
CA GLN A 192 6.93 -0.15 -18.37
C GLN A 192 8.27 0.26 -18.96
N GLY A 193 8.71 1.51 -18.71
CA GLY A 193 10.02 2.02 -19.11
C GLY A 193 11.19 1.27 -18.46
N SER A 194 10.95 0.63 -17.30
CA SER A 194 11.90 -0.22 -16.59
C SER A 194 11.84 -1.70 -17.01
N GLY A 195 11.10 -2.03 -18.07
CA GLY A 195 10.96 -3.40 -18.57
C GLY A 195 10.01 -4.29 -17.75
N ILE A 196 9.14 -3.69 -16.92
CA ILE A 196 8.17 -4.41 -16.09
C ILE A 196 6.80 -4.34 -16.78
N ARG A 197 6.27 -5.49 -17.16
CA ARG A 197 4.95 -5.62 -17.79
C ARG A 197 3.85 -5.33 -16.77
N VAL A 198 2.87 -4.50 -17.14
CA VAL A 198 1.78 -4.10 -16.25
C VAL A 198 0.48 -4.77 -16.66
N VAL A 199 -0.09 -5.58 -15.77
CA VAL A 199 -1.29 -6.40 -15.97
C VAL A 199 -2.40 -5.93 -15.05
N ALA A 200 -3.54 -5.52 -15.59
CA ALA A 200 -4.69 -5.09 -14.78
C ALA A 200 -5.68 -6.24 -14.54
N ALA A 201 -6.07 -6.43 -13.29
CA ALA A 201 -7.16 -7.32 -12.90
C ALA A 201 -8.50 -6.60 -13.10
N THR A 202 -9.29 -7.02 -14.10
CA THR A 202 -10.58 -6.40 -14.41
C THR A 202 -11.51 -7.36 -15.12
N GLU A 203 -12.80 -7.29 -14.84
CA GLU A 203 -13.85 -8.03 -15.53
C GLU A 203 -14.07 -7.55 -16.98
N LYS A 204 -13.56 -6.35 -17.32
CA LYS A 204 -13.75 -5.68 -18.65
C LYS A 204 -12.83 -6.24 -19.73
N THR A 205 -12.65 -7.55 -19.76
CA THR A 205 -11.83 -8.27 -20.74
C THR A 205 -12.36 -9.68 -20.97
N SER A 206 -12.01 -10.27 -22.10
CA SER A 206 -12.24 -11.71 -22.38
C SER A 206 -11.07 -12.59 -21.93
N GLN A 207 -9.87 -12.03 -21.75
CA GLN A 207 -8.66 -12.77 -21.40
C GLN A 207 -8.72 -13.28 -19.96
N LEU A 208 -8.52 -14.59 -19.80
CA LEU A 208 -8.49 -15.22 -18.48
C LEU A 208 -7.10 -15.09 -17.84
N LEU A 209 -7.06 -14.96 -16.51
CA LEU A 209 -5.82 -14.91 -15.72
C LEU A 209 -4.84 -16.03 -16.09
N TYR A 210 -5.35 -17.25 -16.27
CA TYR A 210 -4.53 -18.45 -16.48
C TYR A 210 -3.85 -18.50 -17.84
N THR A 211 -4.16 -17.57 -18.77
CA THR A 211 -3.50 -17.43 -20.07
C THR A 211 -2.44 -16.32 -20.10
N GLU A 212 -2.29 -15.60 -18.98
CA GLU A 212 -1.29 -14.53 -18.84
C GLU A 212 0.06 -15.12 -18.44
N ASP A 213 1.14 -14.57 -18.99
CA ASP A 213 2.51 -14.95 -18.65
C ASP A 213 3.06 -14.09 -17.50
N PHE A 214 3.24 -14.71 -16.34
CA PHE A 214 3.83 -14.10 -15.15
C PHE A 214 5.29 -14.51 -14.91
N THR A 215 5.91 -15.25 -15.82
CA THR A 215 7.34 -15.64 -15.70
C THR A 215 8.29 -14.46 -15.92
N VAL A 216 7.80 -13.39 -16.56
CA VAL A 216 8.53 -12.15 -16.81
C VAL A 216 8.36 -11.12 -15.69
N PRO A 217 9.23 -10.06 -15.62
CA PRO A 217 9.03 -8.92 -14.72
C PRO A 217 7.61 -8.35 -14.85
N THR A 218 6.84 -8.34 -13.75
CA THR A 218 5.41 -8.03 -13.81
C THR A 218 4.97 -7.13 -12.67
N ALA A 219 4.06 -6.19 -12.96
CA ALA A 219 3.27 -5.45 -11.98
C ALA A 219 1.78 -5.77 -12.18
N ILE A 220 1.11 -6.21 -11.11
CA ILE A 220 -0.32 -6.51 -11.11
C ILE A 220 -1.06 -5.30 -10.54
N VAL A 221 -2.07 -4.82 -11.27
CA VAL A 221 -2.91 -3.70 -10.82
C VAL A 221 -4.24 -4.25 -10.33
N MET A 222 -4.57 -3.95 -9.05
CA MET A 222 -5.85 -4.26 -8.44
C MET A 222 -6.63 -2.97 -8.18
N GLY A 223 -7.89 -2.94 -8.52
CA GLY A 223 -8.78 -1.79 -8.32
C GLY A 223 -9.57 -1.85 -7.02
N ALA A 224 -10.32 -0.79 -6.74
CA ALA A 224 -11.28 -0.72 -5.63
C ALA A 224 -12.45 -1.69 -5.85
N GLU A 225 -13.12 -2.07 -4.76
CA GLU A 225 -14.20 -3.07 -4.79
C GLU A 225 -15.44 -2.59 -5.56
N ASP A 226 -15.72 -1.29 -5.52
CA ASP A 226 -16.93 -0.66 -6.11
C ASP A 226 -16.74 -0.24 -7.56
N VAL A 227 -15.57 0.29 -7.93
CA VAL A 227 -15.30 0.87 -9.26
C VAL A 227 -14.30 0.07 -10.10
N GLY A 228 -13.58 -0.86 -9.47
CA GLY A 228 -12.50 -1.61 -10.11
C GLY A 228 -11.28 -0.73 -10.41
N VAL A 229 -10.48 -1.14 -11.39
CA VAL A 229 -9.33 -0.37 -11.88
C VAL A 229 -9.82 0.84 -12.69
N SER A 230 -9.27 2.00 -12.40
CA SER A 230 -9.66 3.27 -13.01
C SER A 230 -9.47 3.25 -14.55
N PRO A 231 -10.37 3.93 -15.31
CA PRO A 231 -10.28 3.97 -16.77
C PRO A 231 -8.96 4.54 -17.30
N ALA A 232 -8.33 5.45 -16.54
CA ALA A 232 -7.04 6.03 -16.90
C ALA A 232 -5.94 4.96 -16.93
N ILE A 233 -5.88 4.10 -15.90
CA ILE A 233 -4.92 3.00 -15.81
C ILE A 233 -5.24 1.93 -16.85
N LEU A 234 -6.52 1.56 -17.03
CA LEU A 234 -6.94 0.56 -18.02
C LEU A 234 -6.56 0.91 -19.48
N LYS A 235 -6.33 2.20 -19.77
CA LYS A 235 -5.90 2.65 -21.11
C LYS A 235 -4.41 2.45 -21.38
N VAL A 236 -3.60 2.37 -20.33
CA VAL A 236 -2.14 2.40 -20.45
C VAL A 236 -1.45 1.09 -20.04
N VAL A 237 -2.16 0.15 -19.41
CA VAL A 237 -1.62 -1.17 -19.07
C VAL A 237 -1.35 -2.04 -20.30
N ASP A 238 -0.37 -2.94 -20.21
CA ASP A 238 0.01 -3.84 -21.31
C ASP A 238 -1.00 -4.96 -21.51
N SER A 239 -1.64 -5.43 -20.44
CA SER A 239 -2.61 -6.51 -20.49
C SER A 239 -3.73 -6.34 -19.47
N LYS A 240 -4.88 -6.97 -19.77
CA LYS A 240 -6.06 -7.00 -18.90
C LYS A 240 -6.52 -8.43 -18.76
N THR A 241 -6.66 -8.91 -17.53
CA THR A 241 -7.07 -10.28 -17.28
C THR A 241 -8.15 -10.35 -16.22
N LYS A 242 -9.00 -11.39 -16.30
CA LYS A 242 -10.06 -11.65 -15.35
C LYS A 242 -9.99 -13.04 -14.74
N LEU A 243 -10.57 -13.18 -13.56
CA LEU A 243 -10.89 -14.50 -13.00
C LEU A 243 -12.17 -15.04 -13.67
N PRO A 244 -12.22 -16.34 -14.00
CA PRO A 244 -13.46 -16.96 -14.45
C PRO A 244 -14.46 -17.00 -13.27
N MET A 245 -15.68 -16.56 -13.52
CA MET A 245 -16.79 -16.64 -12.59
C MET A 245 -17.84 -17.58 -13.15
N VAL A 246 -18.23 -18.59 -12.39
CA VAL A 246 -19.20 -19.62 -12.81
C VAL A 246 -20.57 -19.42 -12.15
N GLY A 247 -20.59 -18.75 -11.00
CA GLY A 247 -21.82 -18.45 -10.25
C GLY A 247 -22.45 -17.11 -10.67
N ASP A 248 -23.56 -16.77 -10.00
CA ASP A 248 -24.32 -15.54 -10.26
C ASP A 248 -23.66 -14.27 -9.68
N ILE A 249 -22.72 -14.43 -8.75
CA ILE A 249 -21.98 -13.29 -8.16
C ILE A 249 -20.91 -12.84 -9.14
N SER A 250 -20.92 -11.55 -9.47
CA SER A 250 -20.10 -10.97 -10.54
C SER A 250 -18.64 -10.68 -10.15
N SER A 251 -18.31 -10.65 -8.86
CA SER A 251 -16.96 -10.30 -8.38
C SER A 251 -16.61 -11.00 -7.08
N LEU A 252 -15.31 -11.21 -6.85
CA LEU A 252 -14.74 -11.62 -5.56
C LEU A 252 -14.37 -10.39 -4.73
N ASN A 253 -14.28 -10.57 -3.42
CA ASN A 253 -13.60 -9.60 -2.56
C ASN A 253 -12.19 -9.33 -3.10
N VAL A 254 -11.75 -8.07 -3.08
CA VAL A 254 -10.49 -7.64 -3.71
C VAL A 254 -9.27 -8.35 -3.12
N SER A 255 -9.23 -8.61 -1.81
CA SER A 255 -8.10 -9.32 -1.20
C SER A 255 -8.04 -10.79 -1.60
N VAL A 256 -9.20 -11.42 -1.82
CA VAL A 256 -9.30 -12.80 -2.34
C VAL A 256 -8.89 -12.84 -3.81
N ALA A 257 -9.39 -11.94 -4.65
CA ALA A 257 -9.00 -11.83 -6.04
C ALA A 257 -7.48 -11.61 -6.17
N CYS A 258 -6.94 -10.67 -5.40
CA CYS A 258 -5.50 -10.39 -5.34
C CYS A 258 -4.69 -11.64 -4.97
N ALA A 259 -5.14 -12.42 -4.01
CA ALA A 259 -4.46 -13.65 -3.62
C ALA A 259 -4.40 -14.67 -4.77
N VAL A 260 -5.47 -14.82 -5.55
CA VAL A 260 -5.49 -15.73 -6.71
C VAL A 260 -4.50 -15.26 -7.78
N PHE A 261 -4.46 -13.94 -8.09
CA PHE A 261 -3.48 -13.39 -9.03
C PHE A 261 -2.03 -13.61 -8.58
N LEU A 262 -1.73 -13.32 -7.33
CA LEU A 262 -0.39 -13.45 -6.77
C LEU A 262 0.07 -14.91 -6.71
N TYR A 263 -0.82 -15.84 -6.37
CA TYR A 263 -0.50 -17.26 -6.34
C TYR A 263 -0.38 -17.87 -7.74
N GLU A 264 -1.12 -17.39 -8.74
CA GLU A 264 -0.88 -17.79 -10.13
C GLU A 264 0.49 -17.30 -10.60
N ALA A 265 0.87 -16.06 -10.31
CA ALA A 265 2.20 -15.55 -10.61
C ALA A 265 3.31 -16.36 -9.90
N LEU A 266 3.12 -16.68 -8.62
CA LEU A 266 4.05 -17.52 -7.86
C LEU A 266 4.18 -18.91 -8.47
N LYS A 267 3.06 -19.55 -8.79
CA LYS A 267 3.02 -20.91 -9.40
C LYS A 267 3.81 -20.96 -10.71
N GLN A 268 3.69 -19.94 -11.55
CA GLN A 268 4.41 -19.90 -12.83
C GLN A 268 5.91 -19.66 -12.69
N ARG A 269 6.36 -19.17 -11.51
CA ARG A 269 7.77 -18.86 -11.21
C ARG A 269 8.47 -19.95 -10.40
N LEU A 270 7.73 -20.96 -9.93
CA LEU A 270 8.27 -22.14 -9.25
C LEU A 270 8.71 -23.22 -10.24
#